data_bdcfa00976cc3a4621a1ab56b2f67aff
#
_entry.id   bdcfa00976cc3a4621a1ab56b2f67aff
#
_cell.length_a   1.000
_cell.length_b   1.000
_cell.length_c   1.000
_cell.angle_alpha   90.00
_cell.angle_beta   90.00
_cell.angle_gamma   90.00
#
_symmetry.space_group_name_H-M   'P 1'
#
loop_
_entity.id
_entity.type
_entity.pdbx_description
1 polymer ?
#
loop_
_entity_poly.entity_id
_entity_poly.type
_entity_poly.pdbx_seq_one_letter_code
_entity_poly.pdbx_strand_id
1 'polypeptide(L)'
;MVSVWHEVAFGAWQAFRTIVPEQQHRIPISLSTGIYPIMCYIPFIFLAYLARRPDTYLMRVLLLPSVISSILVAAYRFTWVPPELNVYNWGQCCLAAVAIAKALEFGLTQEGMLKVGESRPGVIKGKAKLPPNGIANGHVPEEAEQTSGHPLIPPWFYDAMEVSHTLRGLKWKFGQGMYIPKETRPLERDAFLWATLLSFIKNFLMLDFQESLIKLFPGVGSPLGGSMFYPSLSLPARFIVSTTVHTLTGSAILSGFSMVYDLVTLIAVFSFDSSPTSWPPIMDRPWLSDSMHTFWARDWHQLLRQTFLVFGGYPGKWLAGDLGMVFGTFVASGLFHECAMYGMGKGYDHSATIFFAMQGPVLVLERLWRKVTGRRIGGWPGRAWVYFIMLVAAQPMVNGWHRRGLGGGMVIPPIISPTRWVLVPLLTKLLRANQTMAVPPTA
;
A
#
# COMPACT_ATOMS: atom_id res chain seq x y z
N MET A 1 -37.63 -19.88 23.41
CA MET A 1 -37.76 -18.90 22.32
C MET A 1 -36.37 -18.40 21.99
N VAL A 2 -35.87 -18.70 20.81
CA VAL A 2 -34.63 -18.08 20.29
C VAL A 2 -34.91 -16.61 20.08
N SER A 3 -34.07 -15.71 20.63
CA SER A 3 -34.23 -14.27 20.49
C SER A 3 -34.13 -13.89 19.00
N VAL A 4 -35.01 -13.00 18.52
CA VAL A 4 -34.96 -12.44 17.14
C VAL A 4 -33.55 -11.92 16.81
N TRP A 5 -32.86 -11.35 17.80
CA TRP A 5 -31.47 -10.92 17.65
C TRP A 5 -30.50 -12.06 17.36
N HIS A 6 -30.75 -13.25 17.88
CA HIS A 6 -29.92 -14.42 17.60
C HIS A 6 -30.12 -14.89 16.15
N GLU A 7 -31.36 -14.91 15.67
CA GLU A 7 -31.66 -15.27 14.27
C GLU A 7 -31.07 -14.27 13.27
N VAL A 8 -31.21 -12.96 13.56
CA VAL A 8 -30.60 -11.90 12.75
C VAL A 8 -29.08 -12.02 12.75
N ALA A 9 -28.45 -12.22 13.90
CA ALA A 9 -26.99 -12.38 14.00
C ALA A 9 -26.52 -13.65 13.25
N PHE A 10 -27.24 -14.74 13.36
CA PHE A 10 -26.94 -15.98 12.65
C PHE A 10 -27.09 -15.81 11.13
N GLY A 11 -28.18 -15.18 10.67
CA GLY A 11 -28.38 -14.88 9.25
C GLY A 11 -27.31 -13.97 8.68
N ALA A 12 -26.93 -12.91 9.42
CA ALA A 12 -25.85 -12.01 9.05
C ALA A 12 -24.50 -12.74 8.98
N TRP A 13 -24.23 -13.63 9.93
CA TRP A 13 -23.03 -14.46 9.93
C TRP A 13 -22.97 -15.41 8.73
N GLN A 14 -24.08 -16.08 8.40
CA GLN A 14 -24.15 -16.94 7.22
C GLN A 14 -23.94 -16.15 5.92
N ALA A 15 -24.59 -14.98 5.78
CA ALA A 15 -24.39 -14.09 4.64
C ALA A 15 -22.92 -13.65 4.52
N PHE A 16 -22.29 -13.26 5.64
CA PHE A 16 -20.87 -12.93 5.67
C PHE A 16 -20.00 -14.13 5.23
N ARG A 17 -20.27 -15.34 5.73
CA ARG A 17 -19.52 -16.55 5.35
C ARG A 17 -19.73 -16.99 3.91
N THR A 18 -20.83 -16.62 3.28
CA THR A 18 -21.02 -16.82 1.85
C THR A 18 -20.08 -15.96 1.00
N ILE A 19 -19.80 -14.72 1.46
CA ILE A 19 -18.91 -13.77 0.79
C ILE A 19 -17.44 -14.04 1.18
N VAL A 20 -17.17 -14.28 2.47
CA VAL A 20 -15.85 -14.51 3.06
C VAL A 20 -15.79 -15.91 3.66
N PRO A 21 -15.61 -16.95 2.84
CA PRO A 21 -15.57 -18.33 3.31
C PRO A 21 -14.34 -18.59 4.18
N GLU A 22 -14.41 -19.66 4.98
CA GLU A 22 -13.23 -20.16 5.69
C GLU A 22 -12.15 -20.58 4.71
N GLN A 23 -10.89 -20.51 5.14
CA GLN A 23 -9.73 -20.72 4.26
C GLN A 23 -9.82 -22.06 3.47
N GLN A 24 -10.30 -23.12 4.14
CA GLN A 24 -10.45 -24.45 3.55
C GLN A 24 -11.53 -24.54 2.43
N HIS A 25 -12.46 -23.58 2.42
CA HIS A 25 -13.55 -23.52 1.44
C HIS A 25 -13.30 -22.48 0.34
N ARG A 26 -12.12 -21.89 0.30
CA ARG A 26 -11.74 -20.92 -0.74
C ARG A 26 -11.41 -21.65 -2.04
N ILE A 27 -11.69 -20.99 -3.14
CA ILE A 27 -11.44 -21.51 -4.49
C ILE A 27 -9.97 -21.28 -4.86
N PRO A 28 -9.19 -22.31 -5.23
CA PRO A 28 -7.84 -22.15 -5.71
C PRO A 28 -7.77 -21.26 -6.95
N ILE A 29 -6.82 -20.33 -6.97
CA ILE A 29 -6.49 -19.55 -8.18
C ILE A 29 -5.61 -20.40 -9.08
N SER A 30 -6.06 -20.59 -10.33
CA SER A 30 -5.42 -21.35 -11.38
C SER A 30 -5.58 -20.63 -12.72
N LEU A 31 -5.07 -21.17 -13.81
CA LEU A 31 -5.29 -20.62 -15.15
C LEU A 31 -6.78 -20.58 -15.54
N SER A 32 -7.58 -21.54 -15.07
CA SER A 32 -9.02 -21.60 -15.34
C SER A 32 -9.86 -20.71 -14.42
N THR A 33 -9.42 -20.45 -13.20
CA THR A 33 -10.18 -19.68 -12.20
C THR A 33 -9.69 -18.25 -12.01
N GLY A 34 -8.48 -17.94 -12.47
CA GLY A 34 -7.83 -16.65 -12.23
C GLY A 34 -8.52 -15.42 -12.86
N ILE A 35 -9.38 -15.67 -13.88
CA ILE A 35 -10.17 -14.58 -14.47
C ILE A 35 -11.28 -14.08 -13.53
N TYR A 36 -11.86 -14.95 -12.70
CA TYR A 36 -13.02 -14.59 -11.87
C TYR A 36 -12.75 -13.49 -10.83
N PRO A 37 -11.65 -13.53 -10.04
CA PRO A 37 -11.34 -12.43 -9.14
C PRO A 37 -11.13 -11.10 -9.88
N ILE A 38 -10.62 -11.11 -11.12
CA ILE A 38 -10.49 -9.90 -11.95
C ILE A 38 -11.87 -9.36 -12.34
N MET A 39 -12.76 -10.24 -12.80
CA MET A 39 -14.14 -9.85 -13.18
C MET A 39 -14.92 -9.25 -12.01
N CYS A 40 -14.64 -9.65 -10.78
CA CYS A 40 -15.27 -9.09 -9.59
C CYS A 40 -14.98 -7.58 -9.40
N TYR A 41 -13.98 -7.01 -10.08
CA TYR A 41 -13.70 -5.57 -10.06
C TYR A 41 -14.46 -4.78 -11.14
N ILE A 42 -15.17 -5.42 -12.07
CA ILE A 42 -15.95 -4.71 -13.10
C ILE A 42 -16.99 -3.76 -12.49
N PRO A 43 -17.78 -4.15 -11.46
CA PRO A 43 -18.73 -3.22 -10.82
C PRO A 43 -18.03 -2.01 -10.19
N PHE A 44 -16.80 -2.16 -9.68
CA PHE A 44 -16.01 -1.07 -9.14
C PHE A 44 -15.60 -0.06 -10.24
N ILE A 45 -15.17 -0.52 -11.40
CA ILE A 45 -14.84 0.35 -12.54
C ILE A 45 -16.09 1.08 -13.04
N PHE A 46 -17.25 0.40 -13.07
CA PHE A 46 -18.51 1.05 -13.40
C PHE A 46 -18.90 2.12 -12.37
N LEU A 47 -18.71 1.87 -11.08
CA LEU A 47 -18.93 2.87 -10.04
C LEU A 47 -17.98 4.08 -10.20
N ALA A 48 -16.71 3.85 -10.56
CA ALA A 48 -15.75 4.90 -10.88
C ALA A 48 -16.19 5.75 -12.08
N TYR A 49 -16.74 5.10 -13.12
CA TYR A 49 -17.34 5.78 -14.25
C TYR A 49 -18.49 6.70 -13.82
N LEU A 50 -19.41 6.21 -13.00
CA LEU A 50 -20.54 7.01 -12.49
C LEU A 50 -20.05 8.16 -11.59
N ALA A 51 -19.00 7.96 -10.80
CA ALA A 51 -18.43 9.01 -9.96
C ALA A 51 -17.87 10.22 -10.76
N ARG A 52 -17.63 10.03 -12.04
CA ARG A 52 -17.23 11.06 -13.00
C ARG A 52 -18.38 11.58 -13.88
N ARG A 53 -19.64 11.30 -13.50
CA ARG A 53 -20.83 11.78 -14.21
C ARG A 53 -21.70 12.62 -13.25
N PRO A 54 -22.27 13.74 -13.76
CA PRO A 54 -23.19 14.54 -12.94
C PRO A 54 -24.47 13.73 -12.62
N ASP A 55 -25.12 14.12 -11.54
CA ASP A 55 -26.46 13.67 -11.14
C ASP A 55 -26.61 12.13 -10.94
N THR A 56 -25.51 11.42 -10.63
CA THR A 56 -25.49 9.96 -10.44
C THR A 56 -25.45 9.53 -8.97
N TYR A 57 -25.60 10.45 -8.02
CA TYR A 57 -25.40 10.18 -6.59
C TYR A 57 -26.24 9.00 -6.07
N LEU A 58 -27.56 9.01 -6.32
CA LEU A 58 -28.45 7.95 -5.86
C LEU A 58 -28.06 6.59 -6.45
N MET A 59 -27.73 6.54 -7.74
CA MET A 59 -27.28 5.31 -8.39
C MET A 59 -26.00 4.76 -7.76
N ARG A 60 -25.05 5.64 -7.45
CA ARG A 60 -23.77 5.25 -6.81
C ARG A 60 -24.00 4.70 -5.41
N VAL A 61 -24.86 5.31 -4.61
CA VAL A 61 -25.21 4.82 -3.26
C VAL A 61 -25.88 3.44 -3.33
N LEU A 62 -26.83 3.26 -4.25
CA LEU A 62 -27.53 1.98 -4.42
C LEU A 62 -26.63 0.84 -4.91
N LEU A 63 -25.59 1.16 -5.67
CA LEU A 63 -24.61 0.17 -6.15
C LEU A 63 -23.56 -0.23 -5.09
N LEU A 64 -23.33 0.58 -4.05
CA LEU A 64 -22.28 0.34 -3.08
C LEU A 64 -22.28 -1.08 -2.46
N PRO A 65 -23.43 -1.61 -1.98
CA PRO A 65 -23.43 -2.95 -1.36
C PRO A 65 -22.95 -4.03 -2.32
N SER A 66 -23.40 -4.01 -3.57
CA SER A 66 -23.01 -4.99 -4.59
C SER A 66 -21.54 -4.85 -4.99
N VAL A 67 -21.04 -3.62 -5.14
CA VAL A 67 -19.63 -3.36 -5.43
C VAL A 67 -18.73 -3.85 -4.30
N ILE A 68 -19.05 -3.51 -3.05
CA ILE A 68 -18.27 -3.94 -1.89
C ILE A 68 -18.29 -5.47 -1.76
N SER A 69 -19.46 -6.10 -1.91
CA SER A 69 -19.58 -7.56 -1.87
C SER A 69 -18.75 -8.24 -2.96
N SER A 70 -18.78 -7.71 -4.17
CA SER A 70 -17.99 -8.21 -5.30
C SER A 70 -16.47 -8.13 -5.04
N ILE A 71 -15.99 -7.01 -4.48
CA ILE A 71 -14.58 -6.83 -4.10
C ILE A 71 -14.19 -7.80 -2.97
N LEU A 72 -15.05 -8.00 -1.96
CA LEU A 72 -14.80 -8.95 -0.88
C LEU A 72 -14.75 -10.40 -1.40
N VAL A 73 -15.61 -10.76 -2.37
CA VAL A 73 -15.54 -12.04 -3.06
C VAL A 73 -14.20 -12.20 -3.77
N ALA A 74 -13.72 -11.18 -4.50
CA ALA A 74 -12.41 -11.23 -5.14
C ALA A 74 -11.28 -11.49 -4.13
N ALA A 75 -11.34 -10.84 -2.95
CA ALA A 75 -10.29 -10.91 -1.95
C ALA A 75 -10.26 -12.21 -1.14
N TYR A 76 -11.44 -12.75 -0.78
CA TYR A 76 -11.52 -13.79 0.24
C TYR A 76 -12.13 -15.11 -0.25
N ARG A 77 -12.81 -15.15 -1.38
CA ARG A 77 -13.33 -16.39 -1.95
C ARG A 77 -12.30 -17.14 -2.78
N PHE A 78 -11.31 -16.44 -3.31
CA PHE A 78 -10.21 -17.00 -4.09
C PHE A 78 -8.92 -16.98 -3.31
N THR A 79 -8.05 -17.99 -3.49
CA THR A 79 -6.80 -18.11 -2.73
C THR A 79 -5.67 -18.70 -3.56
N TRP A 80 -4.48 -18.21 -3.36
CA TRP A 80 -3.24 -18.82 -3.84
C TRP A 80 -2.87 -19.95 -2.86
N VAL A 81 -2.89 -21.19 -3.33
CA VAL A 81 -2.72 -22.38 -2.49
C VAL A 81 -1.25 -22.69 -2.17
N PRO A 82 -0.29 -22.61 -3.14
CA PRO A 82 1.11 -22.88 -2.82
C PRO A 82 1.60 -21.97 -1.70
N PRO A 83 2.24 -22.51 -0.64
CA PRO A 83 2.66 -21.72 0.51
C PRO A 83 3.55 -20.53 0.14
N GLU A 84 4.38 -20.66 -0.89
CA GLU A 84 5.25 -19.61 -1.41
C GLU A 84 4.47 -18.42 -1.99
N LEU A 85 3.25 -18.67 -2.49
CA LEU A 85 2.38 -17.66 -3.07
C LEU A 85 1.45 -17.01 -2.04
N ASN A 86 1.56 -17.37 -0.76
CA ASN A 86 0.70 -16.82 0.28
C ASN A 86 0.84 -15.28 0.45
N VAL A 87 1.97 -14.71 0.04
CA VAL A 87 2.16 -13.25 -0.02
C VAL A 87 1.21 -12.57 -1.00
N TYR A 88 0.73 -13.28 -2.03
CA TYR A 88 -0.25 -12.74 -2.97
C TYR A 88 -1.66 -12.71 -2.36
N ASN A 89 -1.99 -13.62 -1.42
CA ASN A 89 -3.22 -13.52 -0.64
C ASN A 89 -3.23 -12.23 0.21
N TRP A 90 -2.09 -11.88 0.82
CA TRP A 90 -1.92 -10.62 1.52
C TRP A 90 -2.12 -9.41 0.58
N GLY A 91 -1.43 -9.38 -0.56
CA GLY A 91 -1.55 -8.32 -1.56
C GLY A 91 -2.97 -8.17 -2.12
N GLN A 92 -3.65 -9.28 -2.39
CA GLN A 92 -5.04 -9.32 -2.85
C GLN A 92 -6.00 -8.67 -1.86
N CYS A 93 -5.84 -8.94 -0.56
CA CYS A 93 -6.65 -8.32 0.49
C CYS A 93 -6.33 -6.83 0.67
N CYS A 94 -5.05 -6.42 0.55
CA CYS A 94 -4.67 -5.01 0.55
C CYS A 94 -5.32 -4.25 -0.61
N LEU A 95 -5.27 -4.81 -1.84
CA LEU A 95 -5.91 -4.23 -3.01
C LEU A 95 -7.41 -4.07 -2.81
N ALA A 96 -8.08 -5.10 -2.28
CA ALA A 96 -9.51 -5.07 -2.01
C ALA A 96 -9.87 -3.98 -1.00
N ALA A 97 -9.12 -3.83 0.08
CA ALA A 97 -9.37 -2.79 1.07
C ALA A 97 -9.20 -1.38 0.46
N VAL A 98 -8.20 -1.16 -0.38
CA VAL A 98 -8.05 0.10 -1.14
C VAL A 98 -9.25 0.34 -2.06
N ALA A 99 -9.68 -0.68 -2.81
CA ALA A 99 -10.82 -0.57 -3.71
C ALA A 99 -12.12 -0.30 -2.96
N ILE A 100 -12.34 -0.92 -1.79
CA ILE A 100 -13.51 -0.64 -0.94
C ILE A 100 -13.50 0.80 -0.42
N ALA A 101 -12.35 1.31 0.05
CA ALA A 101 -12.25 2.70 0.47
C ALA A 101 -12.59 3.67 -0.68
N LYS A 102 -12.06 3.42 -1.87
CA LYS A 102 -12.41 4.20 -3.07
C LYS A 102 -13.88 4.05 -3.44
N ALA A 103 -14.45 2.86 -3.36
CA ALA A 103 -15.88 2.64 -3.62
C ALA A 103 -16.76 3.46 -2.66
N LEU A 104 -16.42 3.48 -1.37
CA LEU A 104 -17.08 4.32 -0.37
C LEU A 104 -16.96 5.81 -0.72
N GLU A 105 -15.77 6.26 -1.08
CA GLU A 105 -15.55 7.64 -1.52
C GLU A 105 -16.37 7.98 -2.76
N PHE A 106 -16.35 7.13 -3.79
CA PHE A 106 -17.11 7.30 -5.03
C PHE A 106 -18.63 7.31 -4.79
N GLY A 107 -19.11 6.43 -3.92
CA GLY A 107 -20.53 6.31 -3.62
C GLY A 107 -21.07 7.42 -2.73
N LEU A 108 -20.31 7.83 -1.71
CA LEU A 108 -20.77 8.74 -0.66
C LEU A 108 -20.48 10.22 -0.94
N THR A 109 -19.58 10.56 -1.88
CA THR A 109 -19.32 11.96 -2.25
C THR A 109 -20.43 12.45 -3.16
N GLN A 110 -21.30 13.30 -2.65
CA GLN A 110 -22.52 13.78 -3.34
C GLN A 110 -22.18 14.39 -4.72
N GLU A 111 -21.16 15.25 -4.78
CA GLU A 111 -20.77 15.97 -6.00
C GLU A 111 -20.05 15.09 -7.03
N GLY A 112 -19.72 13.84 -6.68
CA GLY A 112 -18.83 12.98 -7.45
C GLY A 112 -17.36 13.32 -7.26
N MET A 113 -16.49 12.68 -8.04
CA MET A 113 -15.03 12.86 -7.94
C MET A 113 -14.60 14.03 -8.82
N LEU A 114 -14.00 15.05 -8.22
CA LEU A 114 -13.65 16.31 -8.90
C LEU A 114 -12.13 16.48 -9.00
N LYS A 115 -11.67 16.91 -10.17
CA LYS A 115 -10.31 17.46 -10.35
C LYS A 115 -10.25 18.88 -9.76
N VAL A 116 -9.05 19.35 -9.46
CA VAL A 116 -8.83 20.72 -9.01
C VAL A 116 -9.27 21.69 -10.11
N GLY A 117 -10.10 22.68 -9.77
CA GLY A 117 -10.70 23.62 -10.73
C GLY A 117 -12.05 23.21 -11.32
N GLU A 118 -12.47 21.95 -11.16
CA GLU A 118 -13.81 21.54 -11.58
C GLU A 118 -14.90 21.98 -10.59
N SER A 119 -16.05 22.38 -11.13
CA SER A 119 -17.29 22.65 -10.37
C SER A 119 -18.23 21.44 -10.36
N ARG A 120 -18.24 20.65 -11.42
CA ARG A 120 -18.87 19.34 -11.61
C ARG A 120 -17.93 18.43 -12.38
N PRO A 121 -18.10 17.10 -12.32
CA PRO A 121 -17.24 16.19 -13.08
C PRO A 121 -17.15 16.59 -14.55
N GLY A 122 -15.94 16.87 -15.04
CA GLY A 122 -15.67 17.29 -16.42
C GLY A 122 -15.98 18.75 -16.75
N VAL A 123 -16.47 19.59 -15.79
CA VAL A 123 -16.81 21.00 -16.02
C VAL A 123 -15.90 21.93 -15.23
N ILE A 124 -15.01 22.65 -15.95
CA ILE A 124 -14.08 23.62 -15.34
C ILE A 124 -14.82 24.92 -15.00
N LYS A 125 -14.60 25.41 -13.77
CA LYS A 125 -15.15 26.68 -13.29
C LYS A 125 -14.54 27.83 -14.11
N GLY A 126 -15.35 28.58 -14.89
CA GLY A 126 -14.92 29.81 -15.56
C GLY A 126 -14.80 29.76 -17.10
N LYS A 127 -15.01 28.63 -17.77
CA LYS A 127 -15.25 28.62 -19.22
C LYS A 127 -16.75 28.85 -19.51
N ALA A 128 -17.27 30.03 -19.19
CA ALA A 128 -18.46 30.52 -19.87
C ALA A 128 -18.12 30.64 -21.36
N LYS A 129 -19.00 30.15 -22.26
CA LYS A 129 -18.87 30.32 -23.69
C LYS A 129 -18.54 31.78 -23.98
N LEU A 130 -17.32 32.06 -24.48
CA LEU A 130 -17.01 33.36 -25.04
C LEU A 130 -17.97 33.60 -26.22
N PRO A 131 -18.57 34.76 -26.31
CA PRO A 131 -19.35 35.13 -27.49
C PRO A 131 -18.42 35.18 -28.71
N PRO A 132 -18.93 34.90 -29.91
CA PRO A 132 -18.08 34.64 -31.08
C PRO A 132 -17.40 35.90 -31.70
N ASN A 133 -17.27 36.99 -30.97
CA ASN A 133 -16.51 38.17 -31.47
C ASN A 133 -15.92 38.93 -30.27
N GLY A 134 -14.62 38.84 -30.08
CA GLY A 134 -13.87 39.68 -29.16
C GLY A 134 -12.35 39.43 -29.24
N ILE A 135 -11.67 40.36 -29.94
CA ILE A 135 -10.21 40.49 -29.94
C ILE A 135 -9.76 40.74 -28.50
N ALA A 136 -8.98 39.82 -27.93
CA ALA A 136 -8.39 39.99 -26.60
C ALA A 136 -6.85 39.95 -26.70
N ASN A 137 -6.26 41.07 -26.26
CA ASN A 137 -4.81 41.25 -26.09
C ASN A 137 -4.23 40.24 -25.06
N GLY A 138 -3.19 39.62 -25.49
CA GLY A 138 -2.03 39.04 -24.84
C GLY A 138 -2.05 38.81 -23.31
N HIS A 139 -2.58 37.69 -22.85
CA HIS A 139 -2.02 36.81 -21.81
C HIS A 139 -2.58 35.44 -22.12
N VAL A 140 -1.70 34.55 -22.57
CA VAL A 140 -2.03 33.13 -22.73
C VAL A 140 -2.15 32.56 -21.33
N PRO A 141 -3.34 32.12 -20.88
CA PRO A 141 -3.41 31.30 -19.67
C PRO A 141 -2.75 29.98 -20.01
N GLU A 142 -1.86 29.51 -19.14
CA GLU A 142 -1.32 28.16 -19.12
C GLU A 142 -2.39 27.19 -19.57
N GLU A 143 -2.13 26.51 -20.69
CA GLU A 143 -3.07 25.58 -21.33
C GLU A 143 -3.58 24.61 -20.26
N ALA A 144 -4.88 24.63 -20.01
CA ALA A 144 -5.55 23.52 -19.40
C ALA A 144 -5.23 22.32 -20.28
N GLU A 145 -4.28 21.49 -19.83
CA GLU A 145 -3.85 20.27 -20.48
C GLU A 145 -5.12 19.50 -20.84
N GLN A 146 -5.51 19.59 -22.11
CA GLN A 146 -6.56 18.77 -22.69
C GLN A 146 -6.17 17.35 -22.29
N THR A 147 -7.07 16.63 -21.67
CA THR A 147 -6.92 15.20 -21.44
C THR A 147 -6.58 14.58 -22.79
N SER A 148 -5.30 14.41 -23.05
CA SER A 148 -4.81 13.68 -24.21
C SER A 148 -5.23 12.24 -24.00
N GLY A 149 -6.45 11.93 -24.44
CA GLY A 149 -6.95 10.59 -24.45
C GLY A 149 -6.03 9.73 -25.31
N HIS A 150 -5.59 8.59 -24.81
CA HIS A 150 -4.88 7.63 -25.62
C HIS A 150 -5.76 7.24 -26.83
N PRO A 151 -5.22 7.25 -28.07
CA PRO A 151 -6.03 7.07 -29.28
C PRO A 151 -6.82 5.76 -29.32
N LEU A 152 -6.40 4.76 -28.56
CA LEU A 152 -7.04 3.43 -28.47
C LEU A 152 -8.02 3.26 -27.30
N ILE A 153 -8.10 4.23 -26.37
CA ILE A 153 -8.93 4.11 -25.17
C ILE A 153 -10.05 5.15 -25.22
N PRO A 154 -11.33 4.73 -25.15
CA PRO A 154 -12.42 5.70 -25.10
C PRO A 154 -12.27 6.68 -23.93
N PRO A 155 -12.50 8.00 -24.12
CA PRO A 155 -12.30 9.02 -23.07
C PRO A 155 -13.05 8.72 -21.76
N TRP A 156 -14.24 8.14 -21.85
CA TRP A 156 -15.04 7.78 -20.67
C TRP A 156 -14.41 6.65 -19.86
N PHE A 157 -13.74 5.71 -20.51
CA PHE A 157 -13.05 4.61 -19.83
C PHE A 157 -11.72 5.09 -19.23
N TYR A 158 -10.99 5.93 -19.97
CA TYR A 158 -9.77 6.57 -19.47
C TYR A 158 -10.05 7.36 -18.18
N ASP A 159 -11.10 8.19 -18.15
CA ASP A 159 -11.49 8.99 -16.98
C ASP A 159 -11.88 8.10 -15.77
N ALA A 160 -12.57 6.98 -15.99
CA ALA A 160 -12.88 6.00 -14.95
C ALA A 160 -11.62 5.29 -14.43
N MET A 161 -10.70 4.91 -15.32
CA MET A 161 -9.44 4.28 -14.96
C MET A 161 -8.53 5.25 -14.19
N GLU A 162 -8.43 6.50 -14.62
CA GLU A 162 -7.66 7.53 -13.92
C GLU A 162 -8.12 7.69 -12.47
N VAL A 163 -9.43 7.91 -12.23
CA VAL A 163 -9.94 8.09 -10.87
C VAL A 163 -9.83 6.83 -10.01
N SER A 164 -9.95 5.64 -10.60
CA SER A 164 -9.83 4.38 -9.88
C SER A 164 -8.40 4.07 -9.44
N HIS A 165 -7.38 4.46 -10.22
CA HIS A 165 -5.98 4.13 -9.96
C HIS A 165 -5.20 5.25 -9.25
N THR A 166 -5.67 6.50 -9.27
CA THR A 166 -4.99 7.58 -8.56
C THR A 166 -5.14 7.43 -7.04
N LEU A 167 -4.09 6.97 -6.36
CA LEU A 167 -4.12 6.74 -4.90
C LEU A 167 -3.85 8.03 -4.12
N ARG A 168 -2.92 8.85 -4.60
CA ARG A 168 -2.54 10.11 -3.95
C ARG A 168 -3.45 11.29 -4.32
N GLY A 169 -4.29 11.13 -5.32
CA GLY A 169 -5.18 12.20 -5.77
C GLY A 169 -4.44 13.44 -6.32
N LEU A 170 -3.30 13.23 -6.98
CA LEU A 170 -2.59 14.31 -7.68
C LEU A 170 -3.54 14.92 -8.71
N LYS A 171 -3.67 16.26 -8.71
CA LYS A 171 -4.67 17.01 -9.52
C LYS A 171 -6.15 16.79 -9.13
N TRP A 172 -6.43 16.00 -8.07
CA TRP A 172 -7.80 15.76 -7.58
C TRP A 172 -8.07 16.50 -6.26
N LYS A 173 -9.32 16.88 -6.01
CA LYS A 173 -9.69 17.60 -4.78
C LYS A 173 -9.37 16.82 -3.50
N PHE A 174 -9.56 15.48 -3.50
CA PHE A 174 -9.27 14.65 -2.32
C PHE A 174 -7.79 14.56 -1.98
N GLY A 175 -6.89 14.81 -2.95
CA GLY A 175 -5.45 14.81 -2.73
C GLY A 175 -4.87 16.15 -2.27
N GLN A 176 -5.71 17.20 -2.13
CA GLN A 176 -5.23 18.52 -1.72
C GLN A 176 -4.64 18.49 -0.31
N GLY A 177 -3.52 19.19 -0.12
CA GLY A 177 -2.82 19.28 1.16
C GLY A 177 -1.98 18.06 1.52
N MET A 178 -1.84 17.07 0.63
CA MET A 178 -0.90 15.97 0.81
C MET A 178 0.51 16.43 0.50
N TYR A 179 1.48 15.98 1.33
CA TYR A 179 2.89 16.19 1.04
C TYR A 179 3.33 15.35 -0.16
N ILE A 180 4.01 15.99 -1.10
CA ILE A 180 4.59 15.36 -2.27
C ILE A 180 6.10 15.56 -2.19
N PRO A 181 6.92 14.48 -2.16
CA PRO A 181 8.36 14.59 -2.17
C PRO A 181 8.86 15.32 -3.42
N LYS A 182 9.97 16.07 -3.25
CA LYS A 182 10.57 16.81 -4.36
C LYS A 182 11.07 15.84 -5.43
N GLU A 183 10.68 16.11 -6.69
CA GLU A 183 11.22 15.39 -7.84
C GLU A 183 12.70 15.76 -8.05
N THR A 184 13.53 14.73 -8.22
CA THR A 184 14.97 14.87 -8.42
C THR A 184 15.42 14.32 -9.79
N ARG A 185 14.56 13.57 -10.47
CA ARG A 185 14.84 13.07 -11.83
C ARG A 185 14.64 14.19 -12.85
N PRO A 186 15.35 14.18 -13.98
CA PRO A 186 15.07 15.07 -15.10
C PRO A 186 13.61 14.92 -15.56
N LEU A 187 12.94 16.00 -15.94
CA LEU A 187 11.54 15.97 -16.39
C LEU A 187 11.41 15.82 -17.92
N GLU A 188 12.53 15.87 -18.66
CA GLU A 188 12.55 15.50 -20.07
C GLU A 188 12.26 14.00 -20.20
N ARG A 189 11.38 13.60 -21.14
CA ARG A 189 10.77 12.26 -21.21
C ARG A 189 11.78 11.12 -21.22
N ASP A 190 12.77 11.18 -22.10
CA ASP A 190 13.73 10.08 -22.27
C ASP A 190 14.71 10.00 -21.10
N ALA A 191 15.18 11.14 -20.60
CA ALA A 191 16.02 11.21 -19.41
C ALA A 191 15.27 10.76 -18.16
N PHE A 192 13.98 11.08 -18.05
CA PHE A 192 13.11 10.60 -16.97
C PHE A 192 12.93 9.08 -17.02
N LEU A 193 12.65 8.52 -18.20
CA LEU A 193 12.53 7.07 -18.39
C LEU A 193 13.83 6.35 -18.02
N TRP A 194 14.98 6.85 -18.44
CA TRP A 194 16.29 6.30 -18.07
C TRP A 194 16.52 6.34 -16.55
N ALA A 195 16.31 7.48 -15.92
CA ALA A 195 16.47 7.62 -14.47
C ALA A 195 15.51 6.69 -13.71
N THR A 196 14.29 6.53 -14.19
CA THR A 196 13.31 5.64 -13.59
C THR A 196 13.66 4.16 -13.79
N LEU A 197 14.18 3.78 -14.96
CA LEU A 197 14.66 2.43 -15.25
C LEU A 197 15.84 2.05 -14.32
N LEU A 198 16.80 2.94 -14.15
CA LEU A 198 17.92 2.72 -13.23
C LEU A 198 17.44 2.60 -11.77
N SER A 199 16.45 3.39 -11.35
CA SER A 199 15.83 3.27 -10.05
C SER A 199 15.09 1.93 -9.89
N PHE A 200 14.35 1.50 -10.91
CA PHE A 200 13.69 0.19 -10.94
C PHE A 200 14.69 -0.95 -10.78
N ILE A 201 15.76 -0.97 -11.59
CA ILE A 201 16.80 -2.01 -11.52
C ILE A 201 17.45 -2.04 -10.14
N LYS A 202 17.83 -0.88 -9.59
CA LYS A 202 18.39 -0.78 -8.25
C LYS A 202 17.45 -1.37 -7.20
N ASN A 203 16.19 -0.98 -7.18
CA ASN A 203 15.21 -1.44 -6.21
C ASN A 203 14.87 -2.92 -6.39
N PHE A 204 14.85 -3.43 -7.64
CA PHE A 204 14.71 -4.85 -7.95
C PHE A 204 15.87 -5.68 -7.37
N LEU A 205 17.12 -5.27 -7.63
CA LEU A 205 18.30 -5.97 -7.11
C LEU A 205 18.39 -5.91 -5.59
N MET A 206 18.03 -4.77 -4.98
CA MET A 206 17.97 -4.63 -3.53
C MET A 206 16.92 -5.55 -2.92
N LEU A 207 15.72 -5.60 -3.50
CA LEU A 207 14.65 -6.48 -3.03
C LEU A 207 15.03 -7.95 -3.16
N ASP A 208 15.60 -8.35 -4.31
CA ASP A 208 16.07 -9.72 -4.57
C ASP A 208 17.13 -10.16 -3.56
N PHE A 209 18.09 -9.28 -3.28
CA PHE A 209 19.12 -9.54 -2.28
C PHE A 209 18.52 -9.67 -0.86
N GLN A 210 17.66 -8.73 -0.45
CA GLN A 210 17.05 -8.73 0.88
C GLN A 210 16.12 -9.92 1.09
N GLU A 211 15.28 -10.25 0.10
CA GLU A 211 14.42 -11.45 0.11
C GLU A 211 15.26 -12.72 0.25
N SER A 212 16.36 -12.82 -0.49
CA SER A 212 17.27 -13.98 -0.42
C SER A 212 17.94 -14.09 0.94
N LEU A 213 18.36 -12.98 1.55
CA LEU A 213 18.91 -12.97 2.91
C LEU A 213 17.87 -13.37 3.97
N ILE A 214 16.65 -12.84 3.90
CA ILE A 214 15.58 -13.20 4.84
C ILE A 214 15.32 -14.71 4.81
N LYS A 215 15.39 -15.33 3.65
CA LYS A 215 15.18 -16.78 3.49
C LYS A 215 16.28 -17.65 4.11
N LEU A 216 17.43 -17.09 4.48
CA LEU A 216 18.47 -17.82 5.20
C LEU A 216 18.17 -17.98 6.69
N PHE A 217 17.24 -17.21 7.27
CA PHE A 217 16.88 -17.31 8.67
C PHE A 217 15.93 -18.49 8.91
N PRO A 218 16.29 -19.49 9.74
CA PRO A 218 15.47 -20.66 10.00
C PRO A 218 14.06 -20.29 10.47
N GLY A 219 13.04 -20.92 9.92
CA GLY A 219 11.64 -20.63 10.21
C GLY A 219 11.13 -19.33 9.57
N VAL A 220 11.82 -18.20 9.73
CA VAL A 220 11.46 -16.91 9.10
C VAL A 220 11.42 -17.04 7.58
N GLY A 221 12.44 -17.69 6.99
CA GLY A 221 12.52 -17.92 5.54
C GLY A 221 11.64 -19.08 5.04
N SER A 222 10.90 -19.73 5.91
CA SER A 222 9.93 -20.77 5.53
C SER A 222 8.61 -20.14 5.05
N PRO A 223 8.03 -20.61 3.95
CA PRO A 223 6.69 -20.18 3.52
C PRO A 223 5.59 -20.63 4.49
N LEU A 224 5.85 -21.62 5.32
CA LEU A 224 4.97 -22.01 6.42
C LEU A 224 5.05 -21.06 7.62
N GLY A 225 6.07 -20.20 7.63
CA GLY A 225 6.28 -19.18 8.64
C GLY A 225 7.02 -19.68 9.87
N GLY A 226 7.62 -18.72 10.58
CA GLY A 226 8.33 -18.93 11.83
C GLY A 226 8.55 -17.63 12.58
N SER A 227 8.93 -17.74 13.86
CA SER A 227 9.22 -16.56 14.68
C SER A 227 10.63 -16.04 14.39
N MET A 228 10.78 -14.71 14.35
CA MET A 228 12.09 -14.05 14.33
C MET A 228 12.73 -13.96 15.72
N PHE A 229 12.00 -14.36 16.77
CA PHE A 229 12.51 -14.47 18.13
C PHE A 229 12.98 -15.91 18.36
N TYR A 230 14.28 -16.16 18.46
CA TYR A 230 14.87 -17.47 18.67
C TYR A 230 15.11 -17.73 20.17
N PRO A 231 14.28 -18.53 20.87
CA PRO A 231 14.40 -18.75 22.31
C PRO A 231 15.73 -19.39 22.73
N SER A 232 16.38 -20.13 21.83
CA SER A 232 17.69 -20.77 22.08
C SER A 232 18.85 -19.80 22.16
N LEU A 233 18.71 -18.56 21.69
CA LEU A 233 19.75 -17.54 21.76
C LEU A 233 19.70 -16.78 23.09
N SER A 234 20.86 -16.29 23.55
CA SER A 234 20.93 -15.33 24.66
C SER A 234 20.15 -14.04 24.37
N LEU A 235 19.71 -13.33 25.37
CA LEU A 235 18.88 -12.11 25.18
C LEU A 235 19.53 -11.09 24.23
N PRO A 236 20.83 -10.73 24.36
CA PRO A 236 21.44 -9.81 23.41
C PRO A 236 21.47 -10.34 21.99
N ALA A 237 21.83 -11.61 21.78
CA ALA A 237 21.88 -12.24 20.46
C ALA A 237 20.47 -12.33 19.84
N ARG A 238 19.45 -12.65 20.63
CA ARG A 238 18.05 -12.66 20.19
C ARG A 238 17.62 -11.29 19.70
N PHE A 239 17.94 -10.23 20.45
CA PHE A 239 17.62 -8.87 20.07
C PHE A 239 18.33 -8.43 18.78
N ILE A 240 19.63 -8.75 18.65
CA ILE A 240 20.40 -8.45 17.43
C ILE A 240 19.78 -9.16 16.21
N VAL A 241 19.51 -10.45 16.31
CA VAL A 241 18.95 -11.23 15.19
C VAL A 241 17.55 -10.74 14.84
N SER A 242 16.65 -10.53 15.81
CA SER A 242 15.31 -10.03 15.53
C SER A 242 15.32 -8.64 14.90
N THR A 243 16.20 -7.75 15.36
CA THR A 243 16.37 -6.41 14.78
C THR A 243 16.94 -6.47 13.36
N THR A 244 17.87 -7.39 13.09
CA THR A 244 18.42 -7.61 11.73
C THR A 244 17.32 -8.09 10.79
N VAL A 245 16.54 -9.11 11.16
CA VAL A 245 15.41 -9.60 10.36
C VAL A 245 14.39 -8.50 10.13
N HIS A 246 14.06 -7.73 11.17
CA HIS A 246 13.13 -6.61 11.07
C HIS A 246 13.64 -5.53 10.09
N THR A 247 14.90 -5.13 10.21
CA THR A 247 15.52 -4.12 9.32
C THR A 247 15.54 -4.59 7.87
N LEU A 248 15.89 -5.85 7.63
CA LEU A 248 15.84 -6.45 6.29
C LEU A 248 14.41 -6.42 5.73
N THR A 249 13.42 -6.79 6.55
CA THR A 249 12.00 -6.79 6.15
C THR A 249 11.52 -5.37 5.83
N GLY A 250 11.80 -4.40 6.67
CA GLY A 250 11.45 -2.99 6.43
C GLY A 250 12.12 -2.44 5.17
N SER A 251 13.39 -2.76 4.95
CA SER A 251 14.12 -2.38 3.73
C SER A 251 13.57 -3.06 2.50
N ALA A 252 13.19 -4.33 2.58
CA ALA A 252 12.55 -5.06 1.47
C ALA A 252 11.20 -4.44 1.09
N ILE A 253 10.40 -4.03 2.06
CA ILE A 253 9.14 -3.31 1.81
C ILE A 253 9.40 -1.99 1.08
N LEU A 254 10.40 -1.20 1.51
CA LEU A 254 10.77 0.06 0.84
C LEU A 254 11.20 -0.17 -0.61
N SER A 255 12.08 -1.16 -0.83
CA SER A 255 12.55 -1.53 -2.16
C SER A 255 11.40 -2.05 -3.03
N GLY A 256 10.50 -2.87 -2.46
CA GLY A 256 9.33 -3.40 -3.16
C GLY A 256 8.35 -2.31 -3.60
N PHE A 257 7.99 -1.38 -2.71
CA PHE A 257 7.13 -0.24 -3.06
C PHE A 257 7.76 0.63 -4.16
N SER A 258 9.06 0.93 -4.04
CA SER A 258 9.77 1.75 -5.02
C SER A 258 9.84 1.04 -6.36
N MET A 259 10.20 -0.25 -6.38
CA MET A 259 10.27 -1.08 -7.60
C MET A 259 8.93 -1.13 -8.35
N VAL A 260 7.84 -1.44 -7.64
CA VAL A 260 6.50 -1.52 -8.25
C VAL A 260 6.07 -0.15 -8.78
N TYR A 261 6.32 0.91 -8.01
CA TYR A 261 5.99 2.27 -8.44
C TYR A 261 6.78 2.69 -9.68
N ASP A 262 8.09 2.41 -9.72
CA ASP A 262 8.95 2.70 -10.87
C ASP A 262 8.48 1.90 -12.10
N LEU A 263 8.10 0.63 -11.94
CA LEU A 263 7.56 -0.19 -13.04
C LEU A 263 6.26 0.39 -13.62
N VAL A 264 5.31 0.75 -12.74
CA VAL A 264 4.05 1.38 -13.17
C VAL A 264 4.32 2.73 -13.84
N THR A 265 5.26 3.51 -13.33
CA THR A 265 5.70 4.78 -13.92
C THR A 265 6.27 4.58 -15.33
N LEU A 266 7.17 3.58 -15.51
CA LEU A 266 7.72 3.24 -16.81
C LEU A 266 6.63 2.88 -17.81
N ILE A 267 5.70 2.01 -17.43
CA ILE A 267 4.57 1.60 -18.28
C ILE A 267 3.71 2.82 -18.63
N ALA A 268 3.38 3.66 -17.65
CA ALA A 268 2.52 4.82 -17.88
C ALA A 268 3.16 5.87 -18.81
N VAL A 269 4.44 6.20 -18.59
CA VAL A 269 5.12 7.21 -19.40
C VAL A 269 5.50 6.67 -20.78
N PHE A 270 5.92 5.40 -20.86
CA PHE A 270 6.34 4.79 -22.13
C PHE A 270 5.15 4.43 -23.02
N SER A 271 4.13 3.74 -22.46
CA SER A 271 3.03 3.16 -23.24
C SER A 271 1.78 4.05 -23.34
N PHE A 272 1.58 4.95 -22.38
CA PHE A 272 0.38 5.79 -22.30
C PHE A 272 0.68 7.30 -22.37
N ASP A 273 1.90 7.68 -22.73
CA ASP A 273 2.35 9.08 -22.86
C ASP A 273 2.01 9.97 -21.65
N SER A 274 1.99 9.36 -20.45
CA SER A 274 1.73 10.08 -19.20
C SER A 274 2.86 11.05 -18.91
N SER A 275 2.52 12.28 -18.52
CA SER A 275 3.52 13.30 -18.19
C SER A 275 4.41 12.87 -17.02
N PRO A 276 5.75 13.03 -17.10
CA PRO A 276 6.67 12.79 -15.99
C PRO A 276 6.28 13.50 -14.69
N THR A 277 5.71 14.70 -14.78
CA THR A 277 5.24 15.49 -13.62
C THR A 277 4.12 14.84 -12.84
N SER A 278 3.41 13.86 -13.42
CA SER A 278 2.35 13.09 -12.76
C SER A 278 2.88 11.97 -11.87
N TRP A 279 4.20 11.72 -11.88
CA TRP A 279 4.84 10.59 -11.21
C TRP A 279 5.95 11.02 -10.21
N PRO A 280 5.67 11.96 -9.27
CA PRO A 280 6.66 12.33 -8.28
C PRO A 280 6.96 11.16 -7.32
N PRO A 281 8.12 11.15 -6.64
CA PRO A 281 8.53 10.09 -5.72
C PRO A 281 7.44 9.77 -4.68
N ILE A 282 7.43 8.53 -4.19
CA ILE A 282 6.43 8.10 -3.18
C ILE A 282 6.91 8.24 -1.74
N MET A 283 8.21 8.36 -1.52
CA MET A 283 8.85 8.44 -0.19
C MET A 283 9.91 9.53 -0.17
N ASP A 284 10.14 10.11 1.01
CA ASP A 284 11.19 11.12 1.25
C ASP A 284 12.08 10.70 2.42
N ARG A 285 13.03 9.81 2.15
CA ARG A 285 14.10 9.39 3.07
C ARG A 285 13.62 8.96 4.47
N PRO A 286 12.74 7.94 4.60
CA PRO A 286 12.17 7.54 5.89
C PRO A 286 13.21 7.14 6.94
N TRP A 287 14.41 6.70 6.52
CA TRP A 287 15.53 6.39 7.43
C TRP A 287 16.18 7.63 8.09
N LEU A 288 15.87 8.82 7.61
CA LEU A 288 16.41 10.08 8.16
C LEU A 288 15.41 10.83 9.02
N SER A 289 14.20 10.32 9.19
CA SER A 289 13.15 10.94 10.01
C SER A 289 13.62 11.14 11.45
N ASP A 290 13.33 12.29 12.00
CA ASP A 290 13.70 12.68 13.35
C ASP A 290 12.51 12.97 14.28
N SER A 291 11.31 12.62 13.82
CA SER A 291 10.08 12.57 14.61
C SER A 291 9.08 11.61 13.96
N MET A 292 8.20 10.99 14.74
CA MET A 292 7.14 10.14 14.22
C MET A 292 6.12 10.95 13.41
N HIS A 293 5.93 12.23 13.77
CA HIS A 293 5.09 13.12 12.98
C HIS A 293 5.66 13.31 11.56
N THR A 294 6.96 13.60 11.42
CA THR A 294 7.61 13.75 10.11
C THR A 294 7.59 12.43 9.34
N PHE A 295 7.90 11.32 10.03
CA PHE A 295 7.88 9.99 9.44
C PHE A 295 6.51 9.69 8.76
N TRP A 296 5.41 9.78 9.50
CA TRP A 296 4.08 9.44 8.96
C TRP A 296 3.50 10.49 8.01
N ALA A 297 3.77 11.79 8.24
CA ALA A 297 3.17 12.87 7.45
C ALA A 297 3.91 13.16 6.15
N ARG A 298 5.20 12.78 6.02
CA ARG A 298 6.06 13.19 4.91
C ARG A 298 6.94 12.08 4.34
N ASP A 299 7.71 11.39 5.21
CA ASP A 299 8.84 10.58 4.76
C ASP A 299 8.39 9.18 4.32
N TRP A 300 7.37 8.62 4.99
CA TRP A 300 6.73 7.38 4.59
C TRP A 300 5.74 7.61 3.45
N HIS A 301 5.51 6.60 2.62
CA HIS A 301 4.62 6.70 1.48
C HIS A 301 3.22 7.22 1.85
N GLN A 302 2.68 8.13 1.04
CA GLN A 302 1.34 8.68 1.21
C GLN A 302 0.28 7.96 0.36
N LEU A 303 0.62 6.80 -0.23
CA LEU A 303 -0.26 6.06 -1.15
C LEU A 303 -1.60 5.66 -0.52
N LEU A 304 -1.57 5.26 0.75
CA LEU A 304 -2.74 4.74 1.46
C LEU A 304 -3.41 5.77 2.37
N ARG A 305 -2.92 7.02 2.39
CA ARG A 305 -3.45 8.06 3.26
C ARG A 305 -4.96 8.24 3.09
N GLN A 306 -5.44 8.35 1.86
CA GLN A 306 -6.87 8.53 1.58
C GLN A 306 -7.69 7.30 2.00
N THR A 307 -7.17 6.09 1.78
CA THR A 307 -7.79 4.85 2.25
C THR A 307 -8.07 4.88 3.76
N PHE A 308 -7.07 5.27 4.55
CA PHE A 308 -7.23 5.32 6.01
C PHE A 308 -8.07 6.50 6.49
N LEU A 309 -8.06 7.62 5.77
CA LEU A 309 -8.97 8.73 6.04
C LEU A 309 -10.43 8.34 5.83
N VAL A 310 -10.73 7.61 4.75
CA VAL A 310 -12.10 7.14 4.46
C VAL A 310 -12.57 6.13 5.50
N PHE A 311 -11.74 5.13 5.86
CA PHE A 311 -12.16 4.10 6.80
C PHE A 311 -12.25 4.57 8.25
N GLY A 312 -11.38 5.46 8.68
CA GLY A 312 -11.29 5.84 10.09
C GLY A 312 -11.08 7.32 10.35
N GLY A 313 -10.36 8.04 9.47
CA GLY A 313 -10.06 9.44 9.69
C GLY A 313 -11.32 10.34 9.68
N TYR A 314 -12.16 10.24 8.66
CA TYR A 314 -13.40 11.02 8.57
C TYR A 314 -14.42 10.61 9.64
N PRO A 315 -14.70 9.32 9.87
CA PRO A 315 -15.53 8.90 11.00
C PRO A 315 -14.99 9.38 12.35
N GLY A 316 -13.69 9.25 12.57
CA GLY A 316 -13.04 9.72 13.80
C GLY A 316 -13.15 11.24 13.98
N LYS A 317 -13.00 11.99 12.89
CA LYS A 317 -13.18 13.46 12.93
C LYS A 317 -14.59 13.85 13.32
N TRP A 318 -15.59 13.14 12.82
CA TRP A 318 -16.99 13.37 13.18
C TRP A 318 -17.25 13.09 14.66
N LEU A 319 -16.60 12.05 15.24
CA LEU A 319 -16.77 11.64 16.64
C LEU A 319 -16.02 12.54 17.64
N ALA A 320 -14.77 12.92 17.34
CA ALA A 320 -13.87 13.56 18.30
C ALA A 320 -12.92 14.62 17.66
N GLY A 321 -13.37 15.26 16.59
CA GLY A 321 -12.62 16.34 15.92
C GLY A 321 -11.28 15.87 15.36
N ASP A 322 -10.30 16.78 15.31
CA ASP A 322 -8.99 16.49 14.72
C ASP A 322 -8.21 15.39 15.46
N LEU A 323 -8.40 15.26 16.77
CA LEU A 323 -7.81 14.18 17.54
C LEU A 323 -8.41 12.83 17.12
N GLY A 324 -9.74 12.75 17.01
CA GLY A 324 -10.44 11.58 16.51
C GLY A 324 -10.01 11.20 15.10
N MET A 325 -9.75 12.20 14.22
CA MET A 325 -9.22 11.95 12.88
C MET A 325 -7.87 11.22 12.92
N VAL A 326 -6.95 11.66 13.78
CA VAL A 326 -5.62 11.03 13.91
C VAL A 326 -5.76 9.60 14.40
N PHE A 327 -6.48 9.39 15.51
CA PHE A 327 -6.66 8.03 16.07
C PHE A 327 -7.39 7.11 15.09
N GLY A 328 -8.49 7.58 14.51
CA GLY A 328 -9.26 6.81 13.53
C GLY A 328 -8.44 6.39 12.33
N THR A 329 -7.60 7.29 11.80
CA THR A 329 -6.69 6.98 10.68
C THR A 329 -5.74 5.83 11.03
N PHE A 330 -5.11 5.86 12.19
CA PHE A 330 -4.18 4.80 12.59
C PHE A 330 -4.87 3.49 12.96
N VAL A 331 -6.03 3.53 13.60
CA VAL A 331 -6.85 2.33 13.84
C VAL A 331 -7.25 1.69 12.51
N ALA A 332 -7.70 2.49 11.54
CA ALA A 332 -8.01 1.99 10.19
C ALA A 332 -6.79 1.37 9.51
N SER A 333 -5.61 1.97 9.67
CA SER A 333 -4.36 1.38 9.17
C SER A 333 -4.05 0.04 9.82
N GLY A 334 -4.23 -0.09 11.12
CA GLY A 334 -4.05 -1.34 11.84
C GLY A 334 -5.01 -2.43 11.37
N LEU A 335 -6.29 -2.12 11.24
CA LEU A 335 -7.31 -3.04 10.74
C LEU A 335 -7.06 -3.44 9.28
N PHE A 336 -6.60 -2.52 8.45
CA PHE A 336 -6.20 -2.82 7.07
C PHE A 336 -5.13 -3.92 7.01
N HIS A 337 -4.07 -3.80 7.81
CA HIS A 337 -3.02 -4.81 7.88
C HIS A 337 -3.50 -6.12 8.50
N GLU A 338 -4.36 -6.06 9.50
CA GLU A 338 -4.93 -7.25 10.13
C GLU A 338 -5.84 -8.03 9.16
N CYS A 339 -6.69 -7.34 8.39
CA CYS A 339 -7.53 -7.96 7.35
C CYS A 339 -6.68 -8.63 6.26
N ALA A 340 -5.56 -8.00 5.87
CA ALA A 340 -4.64 -8.58 4.90
C ALA A 340 -3.94 -9.83 5.47
N MET A 341 -3.54 -9.79 6.74
CA MET A 341 -2.98 -10.96 7.44
C MET A 341 -3.99 -12.09 7.60
N TYR A 342 -5.27 -11.78 7.84
CA TYR A 342 -6.35 -12.77 7.83
C TYR A 342 -6.45 -13.48 6.47
N GLY A 343 -6.22 -12.77 5.37
CA GLY A 343 -6.14 -13.35 4.03
C GLY A 343 -5.07 -14.44 3.90
N MET A 344 -3.93 -14.27 4.58
CA MET A 344 -2.84 -15.27 4.62
C MET A 344 -3.17 -16.53 5.46
N GLY A 345 -4.24 -16.53 6.22
CA GLY A 345 -4.60 -17.62 7.14
C GLY A 345 -4.02 -17.46 8.55
N LYS A 346 -4.23 -18.46 9.40
CA LYS A 346 -3.82 -18.49 10.83
C LYS A 346 -4.54 -17.45 11.71
N GLY A 347 -5.71 -16.96 11.28
CA GLY A 347 -6.58 -16.09 12.08
C GLY A 347 -6.02 -14.70 12.35
N TYR A 348 -6.49 -14.07 13.42
CA TYR A 348 -6.06 -12.74 13.89
C TYR A 348 -5.02 -12.88 15.01
N ASP A 349 -4.06 -11.94 15.11
CA ASP A 349 -3.16 -11.84 16.27
C ASP A 349 -3.10 -10.42 16.87
N HIS A 350 -3.80 -9.48 16.23
CA HIS A 350 -3.96 -8.08 16.66
C HIS A 350 -2.65 -7.26 16.76
N SER A 351 -1.50 -7.84 16.45
CA SER A 351 -0.21 -7.16 16.60
C SER A 351 -0.09 -5.94 15.68
N ALA A 352 -0.59 -6.05 14.45
CA ALA A 352 -0.63 -4.93 13.52
C ALA A 352 -1.61 -3.85 13.99
N THR A 353 -2.81 -4.25 14.42
CA THR A 353 -3.82 -3.32 14.95
C THR A 353 -3.30 -2.54 16.16
N ILE A 354 -2.65 -3.22 17.11
CA ILE A 354 -2.09 -2.59 18.31
C ILE A 354 -0.97 -1.62 17.91
N PHE A 355 -0.01 -2.05 17.08
CA PHE A 355 1.11 -1.20 16.68
C PHE A 355 0.64 0.11 16.02
N PHE A 356 -0.27 0.02 15.04
CA PHE A 356 -0.76 1.22 14.37
C PHE A 356 -1.65 2.07 15.28
N ALA A 357 -2.55 1.48 16.07
CA ALA A 357 -3.38 2.23 17.01
C ALA A 357 -2.52 3.04 18.01
N MET A 358 -1.40 2.48 18.46
CA MET A 358 -0.45 3.18 19.35
C MET A 358 0.24 4.39 18.72
N GLN A 359 0.23 4.54 17.39
CA GLN A 359 0.81 5.74 16.75
C GLN A 359 0.01 7.02 17.07
N GLY A 360 -1.30 6.92 17.34
CA GLY A 360 -2.08 8.04 17.85
C GLY A 360 -1.52 8.62 19.16
N PRO A 361 -1.45 7.83 20.24
CA PRO A 361 -0.76 8.21 21.47
C PRO A 361 0.68 8.74 21.27
N VAL A 362 1.48 8.09 20.42
CA VAL A 362 2.85 8.51 20.11
C VAL A 362 2.87 9.95 19.56
N LEU A 363 1.99 10.27 18.59
CA LEU A 363 1.91 11.64 18.06
C LEU A 363 1.37 12.66 19.07
N VAL A 364 0.48 12.23 19.98
CA VAL A 364 0.03 13.08 21.09
C VAL A 364 1.19 13.39 22.05
N LEU A 365 2.03 12.39 22.36
CA LEU A 365 3.23 12.60 23.18
C LEU A 365 4.20 13.59 22.53
N GLU A 366 4.43 13.54 21.23
CA GLU A 366 5.26 14.53 20.52
C GLU A 366 4.65 15.95 20.59
N ARG A 367 3.32 16.07 20.49
CA ARG A 367 2.62 17.36 20.65
C ARG A 367 2.72 17.88 22.08
N LEU A 368 2.58 17.01 23.08
CA LEU A 368 2.71 17.35 24.50
C LEU A 368 4.14 17.80 24.81
N TRP A 369 5.15 17.08 24.32
CA TRP A 369 6.55 17.48 24.43
C TRP A 369 6.76 18.91 23.92
N ARG A 370 6.24 19.21 22.72
CA ARG A 370 6.33 20.56 22.15
C ARG A 370 5.63 21.61 23.02
N LYS A 371 4.47 21.26 23.58
CA LYS A 371 3.69 22.17 24.45
C LYS A 371 4.45 22.47 25.75
N VAL A 372 5.11 21.48 26.36
CA VAL A 372 5.81 21.60 27.64
C VAL A 372 7.18 22.27 27.46
N THR A 373 7.93 21.90 26.43
CA THR A 373 9.33 22.36 26.25
C THR A 373 9.46 23.55 25.31
N GLY A 374 8.41 23.92 24.57
CA GLY A 374 8.46 24.90 23.47
C GLY A 374 9.24 24.42 22.23
N ARG A 375 9.80 23.21 22.24
CA ARG A 375 10.67 22.67 21.18
C ARG A 375 10.04 21.45 20.51
N ARG A 376 10.23 21.33 19.18
CA ARG A 376 9.87 20.09 18.47
C ARG A 376 10.88 18.99 18.81
N ILE A 377 10.43 17.75 18.86
CA ILE A 377 11.33 16.58 18.82
C ILE A 377 12.05 16.63 17.48
N GLY A 378 13.36 16.41 17.48
CA GLY A 378 14.18 16.44 16.27
C GLY A 378 15.64 16.12 16.56
N GLY A 379 16.48 16.14 15.51
CA GLY A 379 17.90 15.83 15.61
C GLY A 379 18.18 14.39 16.05
N TRP A 380 19.33 14.17 16.73
CA TRP A 380 19.71 12.82 17.18
C TRP A 380 18.74 12.17 18.18
N PRO A 381 18.24 12.88 19.22
CA PRO A 381 17.25 12.29 20.12
C PRO A 381 15.96 11.90 19.40
N GLY A 382 15.52 12.72 18.46
CA GLY A 382 14.33 12.42 17.64
C GLY A 382 14.53 11.19 16.75
N ARG A 383 15.71 11.02 16.14
CA ARG A 383 16.04 9.80 15.37
C ARG A 383 16.05 8.56 16.26
N ALA A 384 16.66 8.66 17.44
CA ALA A 384 16.65 7.56 18.40
C ALA A 384 15.21 7.18 18.80
N TRP A 385 14.34 8.17 18.98
CA TRP A 385 12.91 7.97 19.22
C TRP A 385 12.21 7.24 18.05
N VAL A 386 12.40 7.70 16.82
CA VAL A 386 11.84 7.06 15.62
C VAL A 386 12.34 5.62 15.49
N TYR A 387 13.64 5.40 15.67
CA TYR A 387 14.20 4.04 15.59
C TYR A 387 13.72 3.14 16.73
N PHE A 388 13.53 3.66 17.94
CA PHE A 388 12.90 2.89 19.01
C PHE A 388 11.49 2.43 18.64
N ILE A 389 10.65 3.34 18.16
CA ILE A 389 9.27 2.98 17.76
C ILE A 389 9.29 2.01 16.57
N MET A 390 10.10 2.28 15.55
CA MET A 390 10.06 1.50 14.32
C MET A 390 10.84 0.18 14.38
N LEU A 391 11.97 0.11 15.12
CA LEU A 391 12.81 -1.10 15.16
C LEU A 391 12.64 -1.93 16.44
N VAL A 392 12.03 -1.37 17.48
CA VAL A 392 11.80 -2.12 18.73
C VAL A 392 10.32 -2.37 18.94
N ALA A 393 9.51 -1.31 19.03
CA ALA A 393 8.09 -1.44 19.34
C ALA A 393 7.29 -2.12 18.19
N ALA A 394 7.75 -2.04 16.94
CA ALA A 394 7.10 -2.70 15.79
C ALA A 394 7.50 -4.19 15.64
N GLN A 395 8.46 -4.72 16.40
CA GLN A 395 8.89 -6.12 16.25
C GLN A 395 7.76 -7.14 16.42
N PRO A 396 6.82 -7.03 17.36
CA PRO A 396 5.70 -7.98 17.48
C PRO A 396 4.86 -8.05 16.20
N MET A 397 4.59 -6.90 15.55
CA MET A 397 3.86 -6.83 14.29
C MET A 397 4.60 -7.57 13.17
N VAL A 398 5.88 -7.27 12.97
CA VAL A 398 6.69 -7.91 11.93
C VAL A 398 6.87 -9.40 12.20
N ASN A 399 7.01 -9.80 13.46
CA ASN A 399 7.01 -11.21 13.87
C ASN A 399 5.69 -11.90 13.49
N GLY A 400 4.54 -11.24 13.67
CA GLY A 400 3.24 -11.74 13.24
C GLY A 400 3.19 -12.02 11.73
N TRP A 401 3.79 -11.18 10.92
CA TRP A 401 3.92 -11.37 9.46
C TRP A 401 4.80 -12.58 9.12
N HIS A 402 5.96 -12.72 9.75
CA HIS A 402 6.85 -13.85 9.54
C HIS A 402 6.24 -15.18 9.99
N ARG A 403 5.53 -15.20 11.10
CA ARG A 403 4.77 -16.39 11.56
C ARG A 403 3.71 -16.85 10.56
N ARG A 404 3.26 -15.97 9.66
CA ARG A 404 2.32 -16.31 8.57
C ARG A 404 3.01 -16.61 7.25
N GLY A 405 4.35 -16.63 7.22
CA GLY A 405 5.13 -17.02 6.06
C GLY A 405 5.52 -15.87 5.13
N LEU A 406 5.40 -14.59 5.56
CA LEU A 406 5.79 -13.46 4.72
C LEU A 406 7.26 -13.56 4.26
N GLY A 407 8.18 -13.89 5.16
CA GLY A 407 9.61 -13.97 4.83
C GLY A 407 9.98 -15.14 3.91
N GLY A 408 9.17 -16.22 3.90
CA GLY A 408 9.32 -17.35 2.99
C GLY A 408 8.57 -17.19 1.67
N GLY A 409 7.73 -16.15 1.55
CA GLY A 409 6.95 -15.88 0.36
C GLY A 409 7.83 -15.61 -0.88
N MET A 410 7.31 -15.87 -2.06
CA MET A 410 7.98 -15.63 -3.33
C MET A 410 7.52 -14.29 -3.90
N VAL A 411 8.27 -13.22 -3.65
CA VAL A 411 8.02 -11.90 -4.25
C VAL A 411 8.72 -11.83 -5.60
N ILE A 412 9.99 -12.22 -5.65
CA ILE A 412 10.75 -12.33 -6.91
C ILE A 412 10.85 -13.81 -7.31
N PRO A 413 10.31 -14.17 -8.49
CA PRO A 413 10.45 -15.55 -8.99
C PRO A 413 11.91 -15.97 -9.10
N PRO A 414 12.29 -17.21 -8.68
CA PRO A 414 13.67 -17.68 -8.71
C PRO A 414 14.34 -17.57 -10.09
N ILE A 415 13.57 -17.74 -11.16
CA ILE A 415 14.06 -17.69 -12.54
C ILE A 415 14.63 -16.31 -12.94
N ILE A 416 14.21 -15.23 -12.30
CA ILE A 416 14.68 -13.87 -12.58
C ILE A 416 15.50 -13.29 -11.41
N SER A 417 15.95 -14.11 -10.45
CA SER A 417 16.70 -13.69 -9.26
C SER A 417 18.20 -13.75 -9.47
N PRO A 418 18.91 -12.64 -9.73
CA PRO A 418 20.37 -12.64 -9.85
C PRO A 418 21.07 -13.12 -8.57
N THR A 419 20.53 -12.80 -7.40
CA THR A 419 21.09 -13.22 -6.11
C THR A 419 21.11 -14.74 -5.98
N ARG A 420 20.03 -15.43 -6.35
CA ARG A 420 19.92 -16.89 -6.27
C ARG A 420 20.75 -17.59 -7.35
N TRP A 421 20.91 -16.96 -8.52
CA TRP A 421 21.69 -17.55 -9.61
C TRP A 421 23.20 -17.38 -9.43
N VAL A 422 23.66 -16.26 -8.87
CA VAL A 422 25.07 -15.88 -8.82
C VAL A 422 25.60 -15.89 -7.38
N LEU A 423 25.00 -15.08 -6.51
CA LEU A 423 25.55 -14.82 -5.17
C LEU A 423 25.46 -16.05 -4.26
N VAL A 424 24.32 -16.74 -4.22
CA VAL A 424 24.12 -17.91 -3.36
C VAL A 424 25.06 -19.05 -3.74
N PRO A 425 25.21 -19.46 -5.02
CA PRO A 425 26.20 -20.49 -5.43
C PRO A 425 27.64 -20.07 -5.13
N LEU A 426 28.00 -18.80 -5.34
CA LEU A 426 29.34 -18.30 -5.04
C LEU A 426 29.67 -18.39 -3.54
N LEU A 427 28.77 -17.90 -2.69
CA LEU A 427 28.93 -18.01 -1.22
C LEU A 427 29.03 -19.47 -0.77
N THR A 428 28.22 -20.35 -1.34
CA THR A 428 28.25 -21.77 -1.01
C THR A 428 29.60 -22.40 -1.37
N LYS A 429 30.17 -22.06 -2.54
CA LYS A 429 31.49 -22.50 -2.94
C LYS A 429 32.59 -21.98 -2.00
N LEU A 430 32.56 -20.71 -1.65
CA LEU A 430 33.55 -20.11 -0.74
C LEU A 430 33.49 -20.73 0.66
N LEU A 431 32.29 -20.96 1.20
CA LEU A 431 32.12 -21.60 2.50
C LEU A 431 32.63 -23.05 2.49
N ARG A 432 32.39 -23.82 1.42
CA ARG A 432 32.90 -25.18 1.27
C ARG A 432 34.43 -25.19 1.13
N ALA A 433 35.00 -24.28 0.36
CA ALA A 433 36.44 -24.15 0.22
C ALA A 433 37.13 -23.84 1.56
N ASN A 434 36.58 -22.98 2.39
CA ASN A 434 37.09 -22.71 3.73
C ASN A 434 36.97 -23.90 4.68
N GLN A 435 35.93 -24.74 4.56
CA GLN A 435 35.77 -25.95 5.36
C GLN A 435 36.82 -27.04 4.97
N THR A 436 37.12 -27.15 3.69
CA THR A 436 38.16 -28.11 3.22
C THR A 436 39.58 -27.66 3.61
N MET A 437 39.84 -26.36 3.73
CA MET A 437 41.14 -25.86 4.22
C MET A 437 41.28 -25.91 5.74
N ALA A 438 40.19 -26.02 6.50
CA ALA A 438 40.20 -26.10 7.95
C ALA A 438 40.38 -27.55 8.50
N VAL A 439 40.34 -28.58 7.66
CA VAL A 439 40.61 -29.96 8.05
C VAL A 439 42.08 -30.25 7.72
N PRO A 440 43.00 -30.38 8.73
CA PRO A 440 44.37 -30.79 8.47
C PRO A 440 44.36 -32.20 7.86
N PRO A 441 45.29 -32.50 6.93
CA PRO A 441 45.40 -33.84 6.40
C PRO A 441 45.67 -34.79 7.56
N THR A 442 44.79 -35.76 7.76
CA THR A 442 44.98 -36.86 8.69
C THR A 442 46.21 -37.64 8.21
N ALA A 443 47.32 -37.57 8.97
CA ALA A 443 48.54 -38.33 8.76
C ALA A 443 48.31 -39.79 9.12
#